data_13bc58f3fdd7321296711f30c35394bb
#
_entry.id   13bc58f3fdd7321296711f30c35394bb
#
_cell.length_a   1.000
_cell.length_b   1.000
_cell.length_c   1.000
_cell.angle_alpha   90.00
_cell.angle_beta   90.00
_cell.angle_gamma   90.00
#
_symmetry.space_group_name_H-M   'P 1'
#
loop_
_entity.id
_entity.type
_entity.pdbx_description
1 polymer ?
#
loop_
_entity_poly.entity_id
_entity_poly.type
_entity_poly.pdbx_seq_one_letter_code
_entity_poly.pdbx_strand_id
1 'polypeptide(L)'
;MTTAINRVGTDVKFTNGATLWGSGPDALRYAASAGLEGVNVRTLDELSPTLDTGELRDFAQLAAELDLYVEMGVGKVNPYMTAELPRVRSLGEGSYLLGMQRMIETCAAFGWSETWTAVGGFKPYPGIFFTDRFRTDADWTDQLAATEEFLLRLAPTLRATGVRLNLETHEELTTFELIRLIEAVGDDVLGICLDPGNLAVRAEPPLEGIARIAPYVRTTQLRDAALWRNEDGTLSRFLAPCGEGVIDWSAALDLLLTANPGINLTIEGIGGVRAEMKLHVDDPTWQVGHPDLTPAALAELYRLADGYHARAEAALAPTAEQLRERVDPVPAHNAFVAASAAHLRERMTARAASFVPTLSKEN
;
A
#
# COMPACT_ATOMS: atom_id res chain seq x y z
N MET A 1 -23.14 -19.75 -7.31
CA MET A 1 -22.02 -18.81 -7.29
C MET A 1 -21.46 -18.84 -5.88
N THR A 2 -20.25 -19.34 -5.69
CA THR A 2 -19.56 -19.23 -4.40
C THR A 2 -19.34 -17.74 -4.14
N THR A 3 -19.89 -17.22 -3.05
CA THR A 3 -19.62 -15.84 -2.59
C THR A 3 -18.12 -15.72 -2.40
N ALA A 4 -17.48 -14.80 -3.13
CA ALA A 4 -16.08 -14.49 -2.92
C ALA A 4 -15.91 -14.01 -1.47
N ILE A 5 -14.98 -14.63 -0.74
CA ILE A 5 -14.70 -14.30 0.66
C ILE A 5 -13.54 -13.30 0.65
N ASN A 6 -13.79 -12.11 1.16
CA ASN A 6 -12.72 -11.13 1.40
C ASN A 6 -12.02 -11.49 2.72
N ARG A 7 -10.73 -11.65 2.68
CA ARG A 7 -9.87 -12.06 3.80
C ARG A 7 -9.09 -10.85 4.32
N VAL A 8 -8.89 -10.76 5.63
CA VAL A 8 -8.14 -9.67 6.27
C VAL A 8 -6.77 -10.18 6.69
N GLY A 9 -5.70 -9.55 6.21
CA GLY A 9 -4.32 -9.92 6.53
C GLY A 9 -3.45 -8.72 6.94
N THR A 10 -2.15 -8.95 7.04
CA THR A 10 -1.17 -7.91 7.38
C THR A 10 0.09 -8.01 6.53
N ASP A 11 0.79 -6.89 6.38
CA ASP A 11 2.14 -6.87 5.82
C ASP A 11 3.16 -7.50 6.78
N VAL A 12 4.25 -8.02 6.22
CA VAL A 12 5.37 -8.58 6.97
C VAL A 12 6.71 -8.10 6.39
N LYS A 13 7.61 -7.66 7.28
CA LYS A 13 8.91 -7.06 6.95
C LYS A 13 10.00 -7.75 7.75
N PHE A 14 11.09 -8.17 7.11
CA PHE A 14 12.18 -8.93 7.75
C PHE A 14 13.48 -8.13 7.92
N THR A 15 13.63 -7.00 7.27
CA THR A 15 14.82 -6.14 7.35
C THR A 15 14.45 -4.69 7.63
N ASN A 16 15.44 -3.88 8.07
CA ASN A 16 15.34 -2.46 8.43
C ASN A 16 14.73 -2.18 9.80
N GLY A 17 15.48 -2.25 10.88
CA GLY A 17 15.17 -1.60 12.19
C GLY A 17 13.74 -1.74 12.75
N ALA A 18 12.80 -2.11 11.91
CA ALA A 18 11.40 -2.38 12.19
C ALA A 18 11.07 -3.88 11.98
N THR A 19 12.05 -4.76 12.01
CA THR A 19 11.83 -6.21 11.98
C THR A 19 11.09 -6.62 13.23
N LEU A 20 9.81 -6.99 13.06
CA LEU A 20 8.96 -7.45 14.15
C LEU A 20 9.04 -8.97 14.32
N TRP A 21 9.54 -9.67 13.30
CA TRP A 21 9.63 -11.13 13.24
C TRP A 21 11.04 -11.56 12.85
N GLY A 22 11.53 -12.61 13.48
CA GLY A 22 12.88 -13.15 13.22
C GLY A 22 12.97 -13.93 11.90
N SER A 23 11.84 -14.43 11.39
CA SER A 23 11.78 -15.27 10.18
C SER A 23 10.40 -15.22 9.51
N GLY A 24 10.31 -15.72 8.26
CA GLY A 24 9.06 -15.93 7.56
C GLY A 24 8.06 -16.80 8.33
N PRO A 25 8.47 -17.98 8.84
CA PRO A 25 7.63 -18.82 9.70
C PRO A 25 7.09 -18.11 10.94
N ASP A 26 7.88 -17.25 11.59
CA ASP A 26 7.41 -16.51 12.77
C ASP A 26 6.34 -15.49 12.40
N ALA A 27 6.48 -14.83 11.25
CA ALA A 27 5.48 -13.90 10.72
C ALA A 27 4.15 -14.62 10.40
N LEU A 28 4.19 -15.82 9.79
CA LEU A 28 2.99 -16.61 9.52
C LEU A 28 2.29 -17.03 10.81
N ARG A 29 3.04 -17.51 11.82
CA ARG A 29 2.47 -17.89 13.12
C ARG A 29 1.86 -16.68 13.84
N TYR A 30 2.51 -15.52 13.76
CA TYR A 30 1.94 -14.28 14.29
C TYR A 30 0.61 -13.96 13.62
N ALA A 31 0.54 -13.93 12.29
CA ALA A 31 -0.69 -13.64 11.57
C ALA A 31 -1.84 -14.57 11.99
N ALA A 32 -1.58 -15.87 12.01
CA ALA A 32 -2.57 -16.87 12.45
C ALA A 32 -3.00 -16.66 13.91
N SER A 33 -2.05 -16.41 14.83
CA SER A 33 -2.35 -16.17 16.25
C SER A 33 -3.13 -14.89 16.52
N ALA A 34 -2.96 -13.88 15.65
CA ALA A 34 -3.70 -12.61 15.67
C ALA A 34 -5.08 -12.74 15.00
N GLY A 35 -5.47 -13.93 14.52
CA GLY A 35 -6.74 -14.14 13.82
C GLY A 35 -6.78 -13.47 12.44
N LEU A 36 -5.62 -13.24 11.83
CA LEU A 36 -5.50 -12.75 10.47
C LEU A 36 -5.49 -13.92 9.49
N GLU A 37 -5.88 -13.65 8.25
CA GLU A 37 -6.14 -14.67 7.24
C GLU A 37 -5.12 -14.67 6.11
N GLY A 38 -4.05 -13.86 6.22
CA GLY A 38 -2.98 -13.82 5.24
C GLY A 38 -1.89 -12.83 5.55
N VAL A 39 -0.85 -12.89 4.71
CA VAL A 39 0.32 -12.01 4.78
C VAL A 39 0.65 -11.43 3.42
N ASN A 40 1.10 -10.18 3.43
CA ASN A 40 1.74 -9.52 2.31
C ASN A 40 3.23 -9.37 2.67
N VAL A 41 4.09 -10.12 2.00
CA VAL A 41 5.54 -10.07 2.21
C VAL A 41 6.11 -8.86 1.48
N ARG A 42 6.87 -8.02 2.18
CA ARG A 42 7.40 -6.78 1.59
C ARG A 42 8.21 -7.03 0.32
N THR A 43 9.10 -8.02 0.33
CA THR A 43 9.82 -8.43 -0.88
C THR A 43 10.42 -9.83 -0.73
N LEU A 44 10.38 -10.58 -1.81
CA LEU A 44 10.82 -11.98 -1.87
C LEU A 44 12.32 -12.14 -1.51
N ASP A 45 13.17 -11.18 -1.88
CA ASP A 45 14.60 -11.20 -1.55
C ASP A 45 14.92 -10.95 -0.07
N GLU A 46 13.96 -10.46 0.71
CA GLU A 46 14.06 -10.42 2.18
C GLU A 46 13.67 -11.77 2.81
N LEU A 47 12.68 -12.44 2.24
CA LEU A 47 12.25 -13.76 2.68
C LEU A 47 13.31 -14.81 2.36
N SER A 48 13.83 -14.81 1.12
CA SER A 48 14.89 -15.71 0.67
C SER A 48 15.88 -14.98 -0.23
N PRO A 49 17.03 -14.53 0.30
CA PRO A 49 18.02 -13.75 -0.44
C PRO A 49 18.62 -14.45 -1.66
N THR A 50 18.54 -15.77 -1.72
CA THR A 50 19.04 -16.58 -2.85
C THR A 50 17.95 -17.26 -3.66
N LEU A 51 16.68 -17.01 -3.33
CA LEU A 51 15.49 -17.68 -3.87
C LEU A 51 15.57 -19.20 -3.67
N ASP A 52 16.03 -19.66 -2.49
CA ASP A 52 16.15 -21.07 -2.18
C ASP A 52 14.80 -21.77 -2.22
N THR A 53 14.66 -22.74 -3.11
CA THR A 53 13.40 -23.46 -3.34
C THR A 53 12.94 -24.27 -2.14
N GLY A 54 13.87 -24.78 -1.30
CA GLY A 54 13.55 -25.50 -0.08
C GLY A 54 12.92 -24.57 0.96
N GLU A 55 13.60 -23.47 1.25
CA GLU A 55 13.15 -22.43 2.18
C GLU A 55 11.77 -21.87 1.78
N LEU A 56 11.58 -21.55 0.49
CA LEU A 56 10.32 -21.04 -0.02
C LEU A 56 9.19 -22.08 0.01
N ARG A 57 9.51 -23.36 -0.21
CA ARG A 57 8.55 -24.46 -0.09
C ARG A 57 8.08 -24.62 1.35
N ASP A 58 8.99 -24.59 2.31
CA ASP A 58 8.66 -24.72 3.73
C ASP A 58 7.77 -23.54 4.18
N PHE A 59 8.06 -22.32 3.70
CA PHE A 59 7.22 -21.15 3.95
C PHE A 59 5.82 -21.30 3.33
N ALA A 60 5.73 -21.69 2.06
CA ALA A 60 4.46 -21.88 1.37
C ALA A 60 3.61 -23.01 2.00
N GLN A 61 4.26 -24.11 2.41
CA GLN A 61 3.59 -25.22 3.09
C GLN A 61 3.02 -24.77 4.44
N LEU A 62 3.80 -24.04 5.25
CA LEU A 62 3.32 -23.53 6.53
C LEU A 62 2.17 -22.55 6.35
N ALA A 63 2.23 -21.66 5.33
CA ALA A 63 1.12 -20.76 5.02
C ALA A 63 -0.16 -21.54 4.69
N ALA A 64 -0.04 -22.61 3.89
CA ALA A 64 -1.18 -23.49 3.56
C ALA A 64 -1.72 -24.25 4.79
N GLU A 65 -0.85 -24.77 5.65
CA GLU A 65 -1.23 -25.45 6.91
C GLU A 65 -1.99 -24.52 7.88
N LEU A 66 -1.66 -23.23 7.86
CA LEU A 66 -2.31 -22.18 8.66
C LEU A 66 -3.51 -21.54 7.96
N ASP A 67 -3.86 -21.97 6.75
CA ASP A 67 -4.88 -21.37 5.88
C ASP A 67 -4.68 -19.88 5.67
N LEU A 68 -3.44 -19.45 5.39
CA LEU A 68 -3.10 -18.06 5.12
C LEU A 68 -2.89 -17.83 3.62
N TYR A 69 -3.49 -16.76 3.06
CA TYR A 69 -3.06 -16.29 1.75
C TYR A 69 -1.67 -15.64 1.83
N VAL A 70 -0.96 -15.66 0.72
CA VAL A 70 0.34 -14.99 0.57
C VAL A 70 0.29 -14.08 -0.66
N GLU A 71 0.56 -12.80 -0.45
CA GLU A 71 0.88 -11.84 -1.49
C GLU A 71 2.37 -11.49 -1.38
N MET A 72 3.06 -11.40 -2.50
CA MET A 72 4.52 -11.30 -2.49
C MET A 72 5.01 -10.01 -3.14
N GLY A 73 5.80 -9.24 -2.41
CA GLY A 73 6.52 -8.11 -2.98
C GLY A 73 7.74 -8.54 -3.79
N VAL A 74 8.11 -7.73 -4.75
CA VAL A 74 9.33 -7.86 -5.54
C VAL A 74 10.13 -6.56 -5.52
N GLY A 75 11.26 -6.51 -6.22
CA GLY A 75 12.10 -5.32 -6.26
C GLY A 75 11.38 -4.11 -6.89
N LYS A 76 11.88 -2.90 -6.63
CA LYS A 76 11.31 -1.65 -7.14
C LYS A 76 11.51 -1.50 -8.65
N VAL A 77 10.64 -0.73 -9.29
CA VAL A 77 10.61 -0.61 -10.76
C VAL A 77 11.16 0.71 -11.30
N ASN A 78 11.43 1.71 -10.44
CA ASN A 78 12.11 2.93 -10.87
C ASN A 78 13.62 2.69 -11.01
N PRO A 79 14.23 2.79 -12.22
CA PRO A 79 15.65 2.54 -12.43
C PRO A 79 16.57 3.43 -11.59
N TYR A 80 16.13 4.63 -11.23
CA TYR A 80 16.89 5.55 -10.37
C TYR A 80 16.95 5.09 -8.89
N MET A 81 16.11 4.11 -8.51
CA MET A 81 16.06 3.49 -7.18
C MET A 81 16.80 2.15 -7.10
N THR A 82 17.11 1.53 -8.22
CA THR A 82 17.64 0.14 -8.25
C THR A 82 19.03 0.00 -7.62
N ALA A 83 19.78 1.08 -7.50
CA ALA A 83 21.06 1.11 -6.81
C ALA A 83 20.93 0.79 -5.31
N GLU A 84 19.76 1.06 -4.72
CA GLU A 84 19.47 0.81 -3.31
C GLU A 84 19.08 -0.66 -3.03
N LEU A 85 18.96 -1.49 -4.09
CA LEU A 85 18.51 -2.88 -4.02
C LEU A 85 19.56 -3.85 -4.58
N PRO A 86 20.74 -3.93 -3.95
CA PRO A 86 21.87 -4.74 -4.47
C PRO A 86 21.56 -6.24 -4.50
N ARG A 87 20.68 -6.75 -3.62
CA ARG A 87 20.30 -8.17 -3.62
C ARG A 87 19.57 -8.58 -4.90
N VAL A 88 18.61 -7.76 -5.37
CA VAL A 88 17.90 -8.02 -6.64
C VAL A 88 18.91 -8.08 -7.81
N ARG A 89 19.90 -7.18 -7.82
CA ARG A 89 20.97 -7.19 -8.82
C ARG A 89 21.82 -8.45 -8.72
N SER A 90 22.13 -8.93 -7.52
CA SER A 90 22.87 -10.17 -7.29
C SER A 90 22.10 -11.40 -7.78
N LEU A 91 20.78 -11.46 -7.56
CA LEU A 91 19.91 -12.50 -8.10
C LEU A 91 19.97 -12.59 -9.63
N GLY A 92 20.23 -11.49 -10.32
CA GLY A 92 20.35 -11.41 -11.78
C GLY A 92 21.78 -11.36 -12.29
N GLU A 93 22.78 -11.86 -11.53
CA GLU A 93 24.18 -11.91 -11.97
C GLU A 93 24.74 -10.54 -12.41
N GLY A 94 24.30 -9.49 -11.73
CA GLY A 94 24.62 -8.09 -12.04
C GLY A 94 23.55 -7.35 -12.85
N SER A 95 22.60 -8.06 -13.47
CA SER A 95 21.47 -7.46 -14.17
C SER A 95 20.24 -7.33 -13.25
N TYR A 96 19.81 -6.11 -12.97
CA TYR A 96 18.61 -5.87 -12.18
C TYR A 96 17.35 -6.44 -12.85
N LEU A 97 17.22 -6.28 -14.18
CA LEU A 97 16.10 -6.83 -14.94
C LEU A 97 16.02 -8.36 -14.81
N LEU A 98 17.14 -9.06 -14.96
CA LEU A 98 17.17 -10.51 -14.80
C LEU A 98 16.85 -10.93 -13.38
N GLY A 99 17.28 -10.16 -12.36
CA GLY A 99 16.90 -10.40 -10.96
C GLY A 99 15.41 -10.30 -10.75
N MET A 100 14.76 -9.27 -11.28
CA MET A 100 13.31 -9.11 -11.25
C MET A 100 12.58 -10.24 -11.98
N GLN A 101 13.04 -10.66 -13.14
CA GLN A 101 12.47 -11.77 -13.89
C GLN A 101 12.53 -13.08 -13.06
N ARG A 102 13.67 -13.38 -12.44
CA ARG A 102 13.82 -14.56 -11.55
C ARG A 102 12.88 -14.50 -10.33
N MET A 103 12.69 -13.32 -9.75
CA MET A 103 11.72 -13.15 -8.66
C MET A 103 10.28 -13.43 -9.13
N ILE A 104 9.89 -12.90 -10.29
CA ILE A 104 8.56 -13.12 -10.90
C ILE A 104 8.35 -14.61 -11.22
N GLU A 105 9.33 -15.25 -11.85
CA GLU A 105 9.31 -16.68 -12.17
C GLU A 105 9.20 -17.55 -10.90
N THR A 106 9.89 -17.16 -9.84
CA THR A 106 9.79 -17.81 -8.52
C THR A 106 8.41 -17.64 -7.93
N CYS A 107 7.82 -16.44 -7.96
CA CYS A 107 6.45 -16.21 -7.51
C CYS A 107 5.46 -17.11 -8.27
N ALA A 108 5.59 -17.22 -9.59
CA ALA A 108 4.77 -18.10 -10.40
C ALA A 108 4.90 -19.58 -10.00
N ALA A 109 6.11 -20.04 -9.72
CA ALA A 109 6.37 -21.43 -9.32
C ALA A 109 5.71 -21.82 -7.98
N PHE A 110 5.46 -20.85 -7.11
CA PHE A 110 4.75 -21.02 -5.85
C PHE A 110 3.27 -20.62 -5.87
N GLY A 111 2.75 -20.22 -7.03
CA GLY A 111 1.35 -19.82 -7.20
C GLY A 111 1.02 -18.43 -6.61
N TRP A 112 2.02 -17.62 -6.31
CA TRP A 112 1.85 -16.22 -5.88
C TRP A 112 1.67 -15.33 -7.11
N SER A 113 0.45 -15.31 -7.63
CA SER A 113 0.12 -14.66 -8.92
C SER A 113 -0.11 -13.15 -8.80
N GLU A 114 -0.49 -12.65 -7.64
CA GLU A 114 -0.62 -11.22 -7.37
C GLU A 114 0.63 -10.76 -6.60
N THR A 115 1.55 -10.11 -7.31
CA THR A 115 2.75 -9.52 -6.72
C THR A 115 2.59 -8.01 -6.61
N TRP A 116 3.42 -7.36 -5.79
CA TRP A 116 3.39 -5.91 -5.67
C TRP A 116 4.79 -5.30 -5.66
N THR A 117 4.86 -4.02 -5.97
CA THR A 117 6.08 -3.21 -5.92
C THR A 117 5.77 -1.74 -5.70
N ALA A 118 6.73 -0.99 -5.18
CA ALA A 118 6.71 0.47 -5.17
C ALA A 118 7.59 1.03 -6.30
N VAL A 119 7.24 2.20 -6.80
CA VAL A 119 8.04 2.93 -7.80
C VAL A 119 9.23 3.59 -7.13
N GLY A 120 9.00 4.42 -6.12
CA GLY A 120 10.03 5.11 -5.36
C GLY A 120 10.06 4.72 -3.88
N GLY A 121 10.30 5.68 -3.01
CA GLY A 121 10.31 5.46 -1.58
C GLY A 121 10.44 6.72 -0.75
N PHE A 122 10.20 6.54 0.55
CA PHE A 122 10.45 7.55 1.56
C PHE A 122 11.95 7.84 1.64
N LYS A 123 12.31 9.12 1.75
CA LYS A 123 13.68 9.59 1.95
C LYS A 123 13.82 10.30 3.30
N PRO A 124 14.93 10.12 4.03
CA PRO A 124 15.15 10.76 5.33
C PRO A 124 15.52 12.26 5.22
N TYR A 125 15.25 12.88 4.08
CA TYR A 125 15.53 14.31 3.85
C TYR A 125 14.29 15.15 4.16
N PRO A 126 14.41 16.32 4.83
CA PRO A 126 13.26 17.12 5.21
C PRO A 126 12.60 17.84 4.02
N GLY A 127 11.34 18.21 4.20
CA GLY A 127 10.59 19.01 3.24
C GLY A 127 10.13 18.23 2.02
N ILE A 128 10.06 18.89 0.87
CA ILE A 128 9.59 18.27 -0.38
C ILE A 128 10.44 17.06 -0.81
N PHE A 129 11.65 16.95 -0.30
CA PHE A 129 12.61 15.88 -0.63
C PHE A 129 12.36 14.57 0.14
N PHE A 130 11.29 14.43 0.88
CA PHE A 130 10.95 13.17 1.56
C PHE A 130 10.64 12.02 0.60
N THR A 131 10.44 12.29 -0.68
CA THR A 131 10.19 11.27 -1.71
C THR A 131 11.12 11.41 -2.90
N ASP A 132 11.26 10.33 -3.68
CA ASP A 132 12.04 10.33 -4.93
C ASP A 132 11.49 11.28 -6.00
N ARG A 133 10.23 11.67 -5.92
CA ARG A 133 9.58 12.60 -6.84
C ARG A 133 10.35 13.91 -7.01
N PHE A 134 10.99 14.39 -5.96
CA PHE A 134 11.66 15.69 -5.93
C PHE A 134 13.20 15.58 -5.89
N ARG A 135 13.76 14.54 -6.48
CA ARG A 135 15.22 14.42 -6.64
C ARG A 135 15.77 15.61 -7.42
N THR A 136 17.01 15.96 -7.11
CA THR A 136 17.72 17.06 -7.79
C THR A 136 18.58 16.60 -8.96
N ASP A 137 18.78 15.28 -9.09
CA ASP A 137 19.65 14.66 -10.11
C ASP A 137 18.88 14.01 -11.28
N ALA A 138 17.56 13.89 -11.16
CA ALA A 138 16.68 13.39 -12.22
C ALA A 138 15.25 13.93 -12.02
N ASP A 139 14.70 14.51 -13.07
CA ASP A 139 13.32 15.00 -13.05
C ASP A 139 12.31 13.85 -12.93
N TRP A 140 11.17 14.12 -12.27
CA TRP A 140 10.15 13.10 -12.06
C TRP A 140 9.57 12.54 -13.36
N THR A 141 9.44 13.38 -14.40
CA THR A 141 9.00 12.96 -15.73
C THR A 141 9.95 11.94 -16.35
N ASP A 142 11.27 12.15 -16.22
CA ASP A 142 12.28 11.22 -16.71
C ASP A 142 12.26 9.91 -15.90
N GLN A 143 12.04 10.00 -14.59
CA GLN A 143 11.89 8.82 -13.74
C GLN A 143 10.66 7.98 -14.13
N LEU A 144 9.52 8.62 -14.42
CA LEU A 144 8.31 7.93 -14.90
C LEU A 144 8.52 7.28 -16.26
N ALA A 145 9.15 7.98 -17.21
CA ALA A 145 9.47 7.42 -18.52
C ALA A 145 10.40 6.20 -18.41
N ALA A 146 11.43 6.28 -17.59
CA ALA A 146 12.33 5.15 -17.34
C ALA A 146 11.63 3.98 -16.63
N THR A 147 10.68 4.27 -15.74
CA THR A 147 9.85 3.26 -15.07
C THR A 147 8.94 2.56 -16.06
N GLU A 148 8.29 3.29 -16.96
CA GLU A 148 7.46 2.74 -18.03
C GLU A 148 8.27 1.81 -18.94
N GLU A 149 9.45 2.25 -19.40
CA GLU A 149 10.35 1.42 -20.22
C GLU A 149 10.76 0.14 -19.48
N PHE A 150 11.07 0.24 -18.20
CA PHE A 150 11.42 -0.92 -17.39
C PHE A 150 10.26 -1.90 -17.25
N LEU A 151 9.05 -1.41 -17.00
CA LEU A 151 7.83 -2.21 -16.93
C LEU A 151 7.51 -2.90 -18.27
N LEU A 152 7.67 -2.19 -19.38
CA LEU A 152 7.53 -2.77 -20.73
C LEU A 152 8.52 -3.91 -20.98
N ARG A 153 9.73 -3.84 -20.43
CA ARG A 153 10.73 -4.93 -20.51
C ARG A 153 10.39 -6.11 -19.58
N LEU A 154 9.64 -5.91 -18.51
CA LEU A 154 9.16 -6.98 -17.64
C LEU A 154 7.87 -7.64 -18.17
N ALA A 155 7.06 -6.91 -18.92
CA ALA A 155 5.74 -7.36 -19.38
C ALA A 155 5.75 -8.73 -20.11
N PRO A 156 6.74 -9.10 -20.96
CA PRO A 156 6.81 -10.43 -21.54
C PRO A 156 6.92 -11.55 -20.50
N THR A 157 7.71 -11.35 -19.43
CA THR A 157 7.86 -12.32 -18.35
C THR A 157 6.56 -12.44 -17.54
N LEU A 158 5.93 -11.32 -17.21
CA LEU A 158 4.64 -11.30 -16.52
C LEU A 158 3.55 -12.04 -17.30
N ARG A 159 3.46 -11.81 -18.63
CA ARG A 159 2.51 -12.54 -19.50
C ARG A 159 2.81 -14.04 -19.57
N ALA A 160 4.10 -14.39 -19.71
CA ALA A 160 4.51 -15.81 -19.82
C ALA A 160 4.25 -16.60 -18.54
N THR A 161 4.34 -15.95 -17.38
CA THR A 161 4.17 -16.57 -16.07
C THR A 161 2.73 -16.48 -15.52
N GLY A 162 1.92 -15.59 -16.07
CA GLY A 162 0.58 -15.28 -15.54
C GLY A 162 0.61 -14.52 -14.21
N VAL A 163 1.76 -13.97 -13.81
CA VAL A 163 1.91 -13.12 -12.63
C VAL A 163 1.54 -11.68 -12.99
N ARG A 164 0.78 -11.03 -12.12
CA ARG A 164 0.47 -9.60 -12.19
C ARG A 164 1.36 -8.83 -11.25
N LEU A 165 1.85 -7.68 -11.68
CA LEU A 165 2.64 -6.76 -10.87
C LEU A 165 1.78 -5.55 -10.49
N ASN A 166 1.49 -5.40 -9.21
CA ASN A 166 0.65 -4.33 -8.69
C ASN A 166 1.53 -3.19 -8.18
N LEU A 167 1.36 -1.99 -8.76
CA LEU A 167 2.06 -0.79 -8.36
C LEU A 167 1.38 -0.17 -7.15
N GLU A 168 2.13 0.06 -6.08
CA GLU A 168 1.58 0.67 -4.86
C GLU A 168 1.25 2.15 -5.08
N THR A 169 0.13 2.60 -4.51
CA THR A 169 -0.14 4.03 -4.28
C THR A 169 0.82 4.56 -3.20
N HIS A 170 2.12 4.53 -3.50
CA HIS A 170 3.15 4.99 -2.58
C HIS A 170 3.26 6.53 -2.58
N GLU A 171 3.96 7.07 -1.62
CA GLU A 171 4.05 8.49 -1.32
C GLU A 171 4.58 9.39 -2.46
N GLU A 172 5.20 8.86 -3.50
CA GLU A 172 5.71 9.61 -4.65
C GLU A 172 4.75 9.70 -5.83
N LEU A 173 3.77 8.77 -5.95
CA LEU A 173 2.89 8.65 -7.11
C LEU A 173 1.52 9.28 -6.89
N THR A 174 0.95 9.84 -7.96
CA THR A 174 -0.48 10.15 -8.05
C THR A 174 -1.24 8.98 -8.67
N THR A 175 -2.54 8.87 -8.40
CA THR A 175 -3.39 7.87 -9.05
C THR A 175 -3.51 8.09 -10.56
N PHE A 176 -3.36 9.32 -11.03
CA PHE A 176 -3.32 9.66 -12.46
C PHE A 176 -2.07 9.07 -13.15
N GLU A 177 -0.92 9.14 -12.50
CA GLU A 177 0.33 8.58 -13.01
C GLU A 177 0.28 7.04 -13.04
N LEU A 178 -0.30 6.43 -12.01
CA LEU A 178 -0.53 4.97 -11.97
C LEU A 178 -1.38 4.49 -13.14
N ILE A 179 -2.49 5.17 -13.43
CA ILE A 179 -3.35 4.83 -14.57
C ILE A 179 -2.58 4.97 -15.87
N ARG A 180 -1.81 6.06 -16.06
CA ARG A 180 -0.99 6.24 -17.29
C ARG A 180 0.01 5.11 -17.48
N LEU A 181 0.68 4.65 -16.42
CA LEU A 181 1.60 3.51 -16.50
C LEU A 181 0.87 2.20 -16.86
N ILE A 182 -0.31 1.95 -16.27
CA ILE A 182 -1.12 0.77 -16.59
C ILE A 182 -1.59 0.80 -18.05
N GLU A 183 -2.10 1.94 -18.52
CA GLU A 183 -2.55 2.10 -19.91
C GLU A 183 -1.42 1.94 -20.92
N ALA A 184 -0.19 2.39 -20.59
CA ALA A 184 0.98 2.26 -21.46
C ALA A 184 1.50 0.83 -21.56
N VAL A 185 1.48 0.05 -20.45
CA VAL A 185 2.09 -1.29 -20.39
C VAL A 185 1.08 -2.41 -20.59
N GLY A 186 -0.14 -2.26 -20.04
CA GLY A 186 -1.25 -3.19 -20.14
C GLY A 186 -1.82 -3.61 -18.77
N ASP A 187 -3.14 -3.57 -18.65
CA ASP A 187 -3.88 -3.98 -17.46
C ASP A 187 -3.99 -5.52 -17.32
N ASP A 188 -3.53 -6.23 -18.34
CA ASP A 188 -3.36 -7.68 -18.32
C ASP A 188 -2.19 -8.12 -17.43
N VAL A 189 -1.17 -7.27 -17.25
CA VAL A 189 0.03 -7.57 -16.45
C VAL A 189 0.27 -6.61 -15.30
N LEU A 190 -0.31 -5.40 -15.32
CA LEU A 190 -0.22 -4.44 -14.23
C LEU A 190 -1.55 -4.30 -13.51
N GLY A 191 -1.46 -4.00 -12.23
CA GLY A 191 -2.57 -3.61 -11.37
C GLY A 191 -2.10 -2.58 -10.35
N ILE A 192 -2.93 -2.33 -9.35
CA ILE A 192 -2.62 -1.41 -8.25
C ILE A 192 -2.66 -2.16 -6.93
N CYS A 193 -1.64 -1.91 -6.10
CA CYS A 193 -1.64 -2.20 -4.67
C CYS A 193 -2.10 -0.92 -3.95
N LEU A 194 -3.30 -0.94 -3.40
CA LEU A 194 -3.88 0.26 -2.79
C LEU A 194 -3.41 0.45 -1.35
N ASP A 195 -2.73 1.56 -1.09
CA ASP A 195 -2.57 2.17 0.22
C ASP A 195 -3.25 3.55 0.22
N PRO A 196 -4.47 3.65 0.75
CA PRO A 196 -5.22 4.89 0.72
C PRO A 196 -4.65 5.96 1.67
N GLY A 197 -3.86 5.56 2.68
CA GLY A 197 -3.19 6.47 3.60
C GLY A 197 -2.14 7.37 2.93
N ASN A 198 -1.67 6.99 1.73
CA ASN A 198 -0.68 7.75 0.98
C ASN A 198 -1.29 8.79 0.01
N LEU A 199 -2.54 8.64 -0.41
CA LEU A 199 -3.16 9.49 -1.44
C LEU A 199 -3.12 10.98 -1.09
N ALA A 200 -3.41 11.31 0.16
CA ALA A 200 -3.43 12.70 0.62
C ALA A 200 -2.07 13.40 0.50
N VAL A 201 -0.94 12.66 0.53
CA VAL A 201 0.41 13.25 0.37
C VAL A 201 0.60 13.86 -1.02
N ARG A 202 -0.11 13.34 -2.02
CA ARG A 202 -0.14 13.91 -3.38
C ARG A 202 -1.32 14.85 -3.61
N ALA A 203 -1.90 15.37 -2.55
CA ALA A 203 -3.06 16.23 -2.55
C ALA A 203 -4.29 15.62 -3.26
N GLU A 204 -4.41 14.31 -3.21
CA GLU A 204 -5.60 13.59 -3.68
C GLU A 204 -6.51 13.27 -2.50
N PRO A 205 -7.78 13.73 -2.48
CA PRO A 205 -8.76 13.27 -1.50
C PRO A 205 -8.90 11.74 -1.58
N PRO A 206 -8.75 11.01 -0.47
CA PRO A 206 -8.63 9.55 -0.52
C PRO A 206 -9.78 8.87 -1.25
N LEU A 207 -11.03 9.28 -0.99
CA LEU A 207 -12.19 8.63 -1.61
C LEU A 207 -12.27 8.88 -3.13
N GLU A 208 -11.87 10.06 -3.60
CA GLU A 208 -11.82 10.38 -5.03
C GLU A 208 -10.72 9.56 -5.73
N GLY A 209 -9.55 9.45 -5.09
CA GLY A 209 -8.45 8.62 -5.58
C GLY A 209 -8.86 7.14 -5.66
N ILE A 210 -9.47 6.60 -4.59
CA ILE A 210 -9.99 5.22 -4.58
C ILE A 210 -10.99 5.02 -5.71
N ALA A 211 -11.97 5.91 -5.88
CA ALA A 211 -12.98 5.79 -6.93
C ALA A 211 -12.36 5.72 -8.34
N ARG A 212 -11.29 6.50 -8.57
CA ARG A 212 -10.57 6.55 -9.85
C ARG A 212 -9.87 5.25 -10.17
N ILE A 213 -9.22 4.62 -9.16
CA ILE A 213 -8.36 3.45 -9.38
C ILE A 213 -9.00 2.11 -9.03
N ALA A 214 -10.17 2.07 -8.40
CA ALA A 214 -10.81 0.84 -7.95
C ALA A 214 -10.86 -0.27 -9.02
N PRO A 215 -11.11 -0.01 -10.32
CA PRO A 215 -11.11 -1.04 -11.35
C PRO A 215 -9.76 -1.75 -11.54
N TYR A 216 -8.65 -1.12 -11.15
CA TYR A 216 -7.30 -1.64 -11.32
C TYR A 216 -6.70 -2.23 -10.03
N VAL A 217 -7.34 -2.03 -8.88
CA VAL A 217 -6.83 -2.54 -7.59
C VAL A 217 -6.92 -4.06 -7.54
N ARG A 218 -5.82 -4.73 -7.21
CA ARG A 218 -5.74 -6.20 -7.10
C ARG A 218 -5.21 -6.66 -5.75
N THR A 219 -4.37 -5.86 -5.10
CA THR A 219 -3.86 -6.08 -3.75
C THR A 219 -4.00 -4.81 -2.92
N THR A 220 -3.84 -4.90 -1.62
CA THR A 220 -3.98 -3.75 -0.73
C THR A 220 -2.90 -3.72 0.34
N GLN A 221 -2.60 -2.50 0.82
CA GLN A 221 -1.81 -2.20 2.02
C GLN A 221 -2.53 -1.11 2.81
N LEU A 222 -3.67 -1.48 3.42
CA LEU A 222 -4.65 -0.54 3.95
C LEU A 222 -4.14 0.18 5.19
N ARG A 223 -4.15 1.50 5.11
CA ARG A 223 -3.95 2.44 6.22
C ARG A 223 -4.93 3.60 6.07
N ASP A 224 -5.29 4.23 7.18
CA ASP A 224 -6.01 5.50 7.16
C ASP A 224 -5.02 6.67 7.21
N ALA A 225 -5.51 7.86 6.93
CA ALA A 225 -4.78 9.11 7.04
C ALA A 225 -5.44 10.02 8.07
N ALA A 226 -4.69 10.47 9.07
CA ALA A 226 -5.06 11.61 9.88
C ALA A 226 -4.51 12.87 9.22
N LEU A 227 -5.37 13.82 8.91
CA LEU A 227 -4.99 15.09 8.30
C LEU A 227 -5.04 16.21 9.34
N TRP A 228 -3.99 16.99 9.40
CA TRP A 228 -3.88 18.09 10.34
C TRP A 228 -3.50 19.38 9.65
N ARG A 229 -4.24 20.45 9.94
CA ARG A 229 -3.91 21.78 9.50
C ARG A 229 -2.97 22.44 10.52
N ASN A 230 -1.75 22.75 10.09
CA ASN A 230 -0.74 23.38 10.92
C ASN A 230 -1.00 24.88 11.10
N GLU A 231 -0.37 25.51 12.10
CA GLU A 231 -0.50 26.95 12.36
C GLU A 231 0.00 27.82 11.19
N ASP A 232 0.97 27.32 10.42
CA ASP A 232 1.49 27.96 9.21
C ASP A 232 0.57 27.82 7.99
N GLY A 233 -0.61 27.16 8.16
CA GLY A 233 -1.59 26.92 7.11
C GLY A 233 -1.32 25.71 6.24
N THR A 234 -0.15 25.06 6.38
CA THR A 234 0.15 23.80 5.65
C THR A 234 -0.66 22.63 6.21
N LEU A 235 -0.77 21.55 5.42
CA LEU A 235 -1.34 20.28 5.86
C LEU A 235 -0.23 19.29 6.21
N SER A 236 -0.45 18.49 7.25
CA SER A 236 0.32 17.28 7.55
C SER A 236 -0.57 16.05 7.44
N ARG A 237 -0.05 14.99 6.81
CA ARG A 237 -0.62 13.64 6.86
C ARG A 237 0.15 12.82 7.87
N PHE A 238 -0.58 12.12 8.74
CA PHE A 238 -0.08 11.05 9.59
C PHE A 238 -0.79 9.76 9.21
N LEU A 239 -0.11 8.62 9.29
CA LEU A 239 -0.73 7.32 9.10
C LEU A 239 -1.51 6.90 10.36
N ALA A 240 -2.71 6.39 10.16
CA ALA A 240 -3.61 5.96 11.23
C ALA A 240 -4.17 4.57 10.96
N PRO A 241 -4.62 3.83 12.00
CA PRO A 241 -5.41 2.63 11.81
C PRO A 241 -6.66 2.91 10.98
N CYS A 242 -7.12 1.94 10.19
CA CYS A 242 -8.37 2.05 9.45
C CYS A 242 -9.52 2.42 10.38
N GLY A 243 -10.25 3.49 10.06
CA GLY A 243 -11.35 4.04 10.85
C GLY A 243 -10.96 5.11 11.88
N GLU A 244 -9.67 5.35 12.11
CA GLU A 244 -9.21 6.40 13.02
C GLU A 244 -8.82 7.71 12.31
N GLY A 245 -8.71 7.69 10.97
CA GLY A 245 -8.35 8.83 10.13
C GLY A 245 -9.56 9.55 9.52
N VAL A 246 -9.40 9.99 8.27
CA VAL A 246 -10.41 10.79 7.53
C VAL A 246 -11.13 10.00 6.44
N ILE A 247 -10.78 8.74 6.21
CA ILE A 247 -11.33 7.93 5.12
C ILE A 247 -12.71 7.41 5.49
N ASP A 248 -13.71 7.64 4.63
CA ASP A 248 -15.00 6.95 4.72
C ASP A 248 -14.85 5.50 4.26
N TRP A 249 -14.59 4.60 5.22
CA TRP A 249 -14.37 3.18 4.95
C TRP A 249 -15.61 2.45 4.44
N SER A 250 -16.81 2.94 4.71
CA SER A 250 -18.03 2.36 4.13
C SER A 250 -18.05 2.60 2.63
N ALA A 251 -17.87 3.86 2.20
CA ALA A 251 -17.81 4.21 0.79
C ALA A 251 -16.58 3.60 0.08
N ALA A 252 -15.41 3.60 0.73
CA ALA A 252 -14.19 3.01 0.19
C ALA A 252 -14.34 1.51 -0.08
N LEU A 253 -14.89 0.74 0.88
CA LEU A 253 -15.12 -0.69 0.70
C LEU A 253 -16.23 -0.97 -0.33
N ASP A 254 -17.26 -0.12 -0.44
CA ASP A 254 -18.28 -0.26 -1.48
C ASP A 254 -17.66 -0.12 -2.88
N LEU A 255 -16.77 0.83 -3.09
CA LEU A 255 -16.03 1.00 -4.34
C LEU A 255 -15.14 -0.21 -4.64
N LEU A 256 -14.31 -0.61 -3.69
CA LEU A 256 -13.33 -1.67 -3.85
C LEU A 256 -13.99 -3.04 -4.07
N LEU A 257 -14.93 -3.42 -3.20
CA LEU A 257 -15.55 -4.75 -3.23
C LEU A 257 -16.59 -4.88 -4.35
N THR A 258 -17.08 -3.77 -4.90
CA THR A 258 -17.90 -3.77 -6.12
C THR A 258 -17.03 -4.02 -7.35
N ALA A 259 -15.88 -3.36 -7.43
CA ALA A 259 -14.94 -3.56 -8.53
C ALA A 259 -14.24 -4.93 -8.47
N ASN A 260 -13.87 -5.39 -7.26
CA ASN A 260 -13.09 -6.60 -7.02
C ASN A 260 -13.64 -7.40 -5.84
N PRO A 261 -14.68 -8.22 -6.02
CA PRO A 261 -15.40 -8.89 -4.94
C PRO A 261 -14.57 -9.85 -4.09
N GLY A 262 -13.45 -10.38 -4.63
CA GLY A 262 -12.58 -11.36 -3.96
C GLY A 262 -11.24 -10.80 -3.48
N ILE A 263 -11.07 -9.48 -3.46
CA ILE A 263 -9.81 -8.86 -3.05
C ILE A 263 -9.51 -9.11 -1.57
N ASN A 264 -8.24 -9.39 -1.25
CA ASN A 264 -7.79 -9.44 0.13
C ASN A 264 -7.63 -8.01 0.69
N LEU A 265 -7.95 -7.85 1.96
CA LEU A 265 -7.81 -6.59 2.70
C LEU A 265 -6.58 -6.68 3.61
N THR A 266 -5.41 -6.47 3.04
CA THR A 266 -4.14 -6.50 3.77
C THR A 266 -3.88 -5.14 4.41
N ILE A 267 -3.54 -5.13 5.69
CA ILE A 267 -3.23 -3.94 6.47
C ILE A 267 -1.72 -3.74 6.47
N GLU A 268 -1.23 -2.56 6.13
CA GLU A 268 0.16 -2.22 6.39
C GLU A 268 0.30 -1.62 7.79
N GLY A 269 0.85 -2.42 8.71
CA GLY A 269 1.06 -2.00 10.09
C GLY A 269 2.17 -0.96 10.22
N ILE A 270 1.99 -0.02 11.15
CA ILE A 270 3.01 0.95 11.50
C ILE A 270 3.27 0.97 13.02
N GLY A 271 4.53 1.06 13.40
CA GLY A 271 4.95 1.16 14.79
C GLY A 271 5.98 2.26 15.00
N GLY A 272 6.09 2.76 16.22
CA GLY A 272 7.08 3.74 16.62
C GLY A 272 6.70 5.20 16.36
N VAL A 273 6.39 5.59 15.12
CA VAL A 273 5.94 6.94 14.73
C VAL A 273 4.82 6.84 13.70
N ARG A 274 3.98 7.86 13.60
CA ARG A 274 2.86 7.90 12.63
C ARG A 274 3.25 8.45 11.26
N ALA A 275 4.53 8.44 10.92
CA ALA A 275 5.07 8.82 9.60
C ALA A 275 4.49 10.15 9.07
N GLU A 276 4.67 11.24 9.84
CA GLU A 276 4.22 12.57 9.39
C GLU A 276 4.85 12.94 8.06
N MET A 277 4.03 13.42 7.15
CA MET A 277 4.49 14.03 5.91
C MET A 277 3.70 15.31 5.62
N LYS A 278 4.41 16.43 5.49
CA LYS A 278 3.81 17.72 5.14
C LYS A 278 3.49 17.80 3.65
N LEU A 279 2.36 18.41 3.33
CA LEU A 279 2.00 18.81 1.99
C LEU A 279 2.52 20.24 1.75
N HIS A 280 3.42 20.41 0.82
CA HIS A 280 4.06 21.69 0.52
C HIS A 280 3.34 22.40 -0.63
N VAL A 281 2.03 22.54 -0.54
CA VAL A 281 1.15 23.03 -1.62
C VAL A 281 1.45 24.45 -2.08
N ASP A 282 2.10 25.26 -1.23
CA ASP A 282 2.50 26.63 -1.56
C ASP A 282 3.92 26.72 -2.15
N ASP A 283 4.67 25.60 -2.18
CA ASP A 283 6.00 25.57 -2.77
C ASP A 283 5.92 25.47 -4.30
N PRO A 284 6.57 26.37 -5.07
CA PRO A 284 6.51 26.35 -6.53
C PRO A 284 7.02 25.05 -7.16
N THR A 285 8.06 24.42 -6.58
CA THR A 285 8.59 23.14 -7.05
C THR A 285 7.56 22.03 -6.85
N TRP A 286 6.90 22.04 -5.69
CA TRP A 286 5.84 21.09 -5.38
C TRP A 286 4.65 21.25 -6.35
N GLN A 287 4.22 22.48 -6.61
CA GLN A 287 3.11 22.76 -7.54
C GLN A 287 3.40 22.28 -8.96
N VAL A 288 4.59 22.56 -9.49
CA VAL A 288 5.01 22.10 -10.82
C VAL A 288 5.02 20.57 -10.87
N GLY A 289 5.40 19.92 -9.77
CA GLY A 289 5.39 18.47 -9.64
C GLY A 289 4.00 17.82 -9.55
N HIS A 290 2.90 18.60 -9.49
CA HIS A 290 1.53 18.07 -9.34
C HIS A 290 0.56 18.70 -10.37
N PRO A 291 0.75 18.41 -11.66
CA PRO A 291 -0.05 19.01 -12.72
C PRO A 291 -1.55 18.63 -12.69
N ASP A 292 -1.87 17.51 -12.03
CA ASP A 292 -3.25 17.01 -11.91
C ASP A 292 -4.00 17.61 -10.70
N LEU A 293 -3.32 18.41 -9.85
CA LEU A 293 -3.93 19.03 -8.68
C LEU A 293 -4.99 20.04 -9.07
N THR A 294 -6.17 19.95 -8.45
CA THR A 294 -7.26 20.91 -8.63
C THR A 294 -7.54 21.71 -7.36
N PRO A 295 -8.03 22.95 -7.45
CA PRO A 295 -8.47 23.69 -6.28
C PRO A 295 -9.57 22.98 -5.48
N ALA A 296 -10.43 22.21 -6.15
CA ALA A 296 -11.48 21.44 -5.50
C ALA A 296 -10.92 20.31 -4.64
N ALA A 297 -9.95 19.54 -5.15
CA ALA A 297 -9.27 18.50 -4.39
C ALA A 297 -8.57 19.07 -3.15
N LEU A 298 -7.87 20.20 -3.31
CA LEU A 298 -7.22 20.87 -2.18
C LEU A 298 -8.23 21.35 -1.14
N ALA A 299 -9.36 21.95 -1.57
CA ALA A 299 -10.42 22.39 -0.67
C ALA A 299 -11.02 21.22 0.12
N GLU A 300 -11.21 20.07 -0.53
CA GLU A 300 -11.70 18.84 0.15
C GLU A 300 -10.70 18.34 1.20
N LEU A 301 -9.39 18.35 0.93
CA LEU A 301 -8.39 17.99 1.93
C LEU A 301 -8.40 18.91 3.14
N TYR A 302 -8.55 20.22 2.94
CA TYR A 302 -8.72 21.16 4.05
C TYR A 302 -9.99 20.86 4.86
N ARG A 303 -11.12 20.58 4.19
CA ARG A 303 -12.36 20.19 4.86
C ARG A 303 -12.20 18.92 5.70
N LEU A 304 -11.50 17.91 5.17
CA LEU A 304 -11.19 16.68 5.88
C LEU A 304 -10.29 16.94 7.10
N ALA A 305 -9.28 17.79 6.95
CA ALA A 305 -8.39 18.17 8.04
C ALA A 305 -9.13 18.95 9.14
N ASP A 306 -9.98 19.89 8.77
CA ASP A 306 -10.81 20.65 9.73
C ASP A 306 -11.78 19.71 10.50
N GLY A 307 -12.36 18.73 9.80
CA GLY A 307 -13.18 17.68 10.42
C GLY A 307 -12.40 16.78 11.40
N TYR A 308 -11.16 16.41 11.03
CA TYR A 308 -10.28 15.67 11.94
C TYR A 308 -9.89 16.49 13.17
N HIS A 309 -9.56 17.76 12.98
CA HIS A 309 -9.21 18.70 14.04
C HIS A 309 -10.36 18.85 15.06
N ALA A 310 -11.59 19.02 14.59
CA ALA A 310 -12.77 19.10 15.45
C ALA A 310 -12.97 17.81 16.28
N ARG A 311 -12.67 16.64 15.73
CA ARG A 311 -12.69 15.37 16.49
C ARG A 311 -11.60 15.34 17.57
N ALA A 312 -10.41 15.85 17.27
CA ALA A 312 -9.31 15.92 18.24
C ALA A 312 -9.63 16.91 19.39
N GLU A 313 -10.23 18.07 19.09
CA GLU A 313 -10.71 19.01 20.12
C GLU A 313 -11.79 18.39 21.02
N ALA A 314 -12.63 17.53 20.48
CA ALA A 314 -13.62 16.76 21.22
C ALA A 314 -13.06 15.53 21.96
N ALA A 315 -11.73 15.31 21.94
CA ALA A 315 -11.03 14.13 22.47
C ALA A 315 -11.51 12.79 21.85
N LEU A 316 -12.01 12.83 20.61
CA LEU A 316 -12.43 11.66 19.83
C LEU A 316 -11.37 11.18 18.84
N ALA A 317 -10.24 11.89 18.73
CA ALA A 317 -9.08 11.54 17.91
C ALA A 317 -7.79 12.11 18.55
N PRO A 318 -6.61 11.54 18.25
CA PRO A 318 -5.35 12.09 18.71
C PRO A 318 -5.06 13.48 18.10
N THR A 319 -4.40 14.35 18.86
CA THR A 319 -3.86 15.61 18.35
C THR A 319 -2.59 15.36 17.52
N ALA A 320 -2.16 16.35 16.73
CA ALA A 320 -0.90 16.24 15.99
C ALA A 320 0.32 16.03 16.92
N GLU A 321 0.32 16.61 18.12
CA GLU A 321 1.36 16.41 19.10
C GLU A 321 1.43 14.94 19.54
N GLN A 322 0.28 14.35 19.89
CA GLN A 322 0.18 12.94 20.25
C GLN A 322 0.57 12.01 19.08
N LEU A 323 0.24 12.36 17.84
CA LEU A 323 0.62 11.59 16.64
C LEU A 323 2.14 11.64 16.37
N ARG A 324 2.86 12.69 16.85
CA ARG A 324 4.31 12.83 16.76
C ARG A 324 5.07 12.08 17.85
N GLU A 325 4.38 11.64 18.90
CA GLU A 325 5.04 10.90 19.98
C GLU A 325 5.63 9.59 19.46
N ARG A 326 6.86 9.31 19.91
CA ARG A 326 7.50 8.03 19.65
C ARG A 326 7.07 7.01 20.69
N VAL A 327 6.53 5.89 20.23
CA VAL A 327 6.08 4.79 21.08
C VAL A 327 6.88 3.51 20.78
N ASP A 328 6.75 2.51 21.65
CA ASP A 328 7.38 1.19 21.40
C ASP A 328 6.81 0.60 20.10
N PRO A 329 7.66 0.28 19.11
CA PRO A 329 7.22 -0.13 17.78
C PRO A 329 6.42 -1.43 17.76
N VAL A 330 6.75 -2.42 18.58
CA VAL A 330 6.10 -3.74 18.54
C VAL A 330 4.65 -3.69 19.06
N PRO A 331 4.38 -3.20 20.29
CA PRO A 331 3.01 -3.05 20.75
C PRO A 331 2.18 -2.10 19.89
N ALA A 332 2.79 -1.01 19.40
CA ALA A 332 2.09 -0.04 18.56
C ALA A 332 1.67 -0.64 17.21
N HIS A 333 2.56 -1.40 16.55
CA HIS A 333 2.23 -2.13 15.33
C HIS A 333 1.08 -3.12 15.55
N ASN A 334 1.17 -3.94 16.60
CA ASN A 334 0.14 -4.92 16.90
C ASN A 334 -1.22 -4.27 17.17
N ALA A 335 -1.23 -3.17 17.93
CA ALA A 335 -2.45 -2.40 18.18
C ALA A 335 -3.02 -1.78 16.90
N PHE A 336 -2.15 -1.24 16.03
CA PHE A 336 -2.53 -0.68 14.73
C PHE A 336 -3.24 -1.72 13.85
N VAL A 337 -2.63 -2.90 13.70
CA VAL A 337 -3.18 -4.00 12.90
C VAL A 337 -4.50 -4.50 13.49
N ALA A 338 -4.57 -4.69 14.81
CA ALA A 338 -5.77 -5.17 15.49
C ALA A 338 -6.94 -4.19 15.35
N ALA A 339 -6.72 -2.90 15.55
CA ALA A 339 -7.74 -1.85 15.39
C ALA A 339 -8.24 -1.79 13.94
N SER A 340 -7.32 -1.78 12.96
CA SER A 340 -7.66 -1.79 11.54
C SER A 340 -8.48 -3.02 11.15
N ALA A 341 -8.05 -4.22 11.57
CA ALA A 341 -8.75 -5.47 11.26
C ALA A 341 -10.16 -5.51 11.85
N ALA A 342 -10.33 -5.05 13.09
CA ALA A 342 -11.63 -4.96 13.74
C ALA A 342 -12.57 -4.03 12.97
N HIS A 343 -12.10 -2.84 12.60
CA HIS A 343 -12.88 -1.87 11.86
C HIS A 343 -13.29 -2.38 10.46
N LEU A 344 -12.33 -2.93 9.70
CA LEU A 344 -12.62 -3.47 8.36
C LEU A 344 -13.66 -4.60 8.42
N ARG A 345 -13.55 -5.52 9.37
CA ARG A 345 -14.52 -6.61 9.56
C ARG A 345 -15.90 -6.10 9.93
N GLU A 346 -15.98 -5.09 10.79
CA GLU A 346 -17.25 -4.43 11.13
C GLU A 346 -17.92 -3.83 9.89
N ARG A 347 -17.15 -3.08 9.07
CA ARG A 347 -17.67 -2.46 7.84
C ARG A 347 -18.10 -3.49 6.80
N MET A 348 -17.32 -4.56 6.60
CA MET A 348 -17.71 -5.67 5.71
C MET A 348 -19.01 -6.34 6.18
N THR A 349 -19.17 -6.55 7.49
CA THR A 349 -20.39 -7.14 8.06
C THR A 349 -21.60 -6.23 7.83
N ALA A 350 -21.46 -4.92 8.06
CA ALA A 350 -22.51 -3.94 7.83
C ALA A 350 -22.90 -3.88 6.33
N ARG A 351 -21.90 -3.91 5.44
CA ARG A 351 -22.11 -3.97 3.99
C ARG A 351 -22.90 -5.22 3.59
N ALA A 352 -22.50 -6.39 4.07
CA ALA A 352 -23.20 -7.64 3.77
C ALA A 352 -24.67 -7.61 4.24
N ALA A 353 -24.95 -7.03 5.40
CA ALA A 353 -26.30 -6.88 5.92
C ALA A 353 -27.19 -5.96 5.05
N SER A 354 -26.61 -4.95 4.40
CA SER A 354 -27.37 -4.03 3.53
C SER A 354 -27.83 -4.66 2.21
N PHE A 355 -27.22 -5.78 1.80
CA PHE A 355 -27.59 -6.54 0.59
C PHE A 355 -28.61 -7.66 0.84
N VAL A 356 -29.00 -7.92 2.09
CA VAL A 356 -30.08 -8.89 2.39
C VAL A 356 -31.42 -8.24 2.07
N PRO A 357 -32.20 -8.74 1.10
CA PRO A 357 -33.52 -8.19 0.81
C PRO A 357 -34.39 -8.30 2.07
N THR A 358 -34.97 -7.20 2.49
CA THR A 358 -36.03 -7.24 3.52
C THR A 358 -37.19 -8.03 2.89
N LEU A 359 -37.31 -9.31 3.24
CA LEU A 359 -38.52 -10.09 2.93
C LEU A 359 -39.66 -9.36 3.61
N SER A 360 -40.41 -8.57 2.82
CA SER A 360 -41.65 -7.98 3.27
C SER A 360 -42.54 -9.14 3.76
N LYS A 361 -42.82 -9.14 5.05
CA LYS A 361 -43.92 -9.93 5.59
C LYS A 361 -45.22 -9.30 5.03
N GLU A 362 -45.63 -9.74 3.85
CA GLU A 362 -47.02 -9.60 3.46
C GLU A 362 -47.81 -10.65 4.24
N ASN A 363 -48.59 -10.16 5.20
CA ASN A 363 -49.68 -10.91 5.81
C ASN A 363 -50.92 -10.85 4.95
#